data_690af2407bdc315689b6292813682b8b
#
_entry.id   690af2407bdc315689b6292813682b8b
#
_cell.length_a   1.000
_cell.length_b   1.000
_cell.length_c   1.000
_cell.angle_alpha   90.00
_cell.angle_beta   90.00
_cell.angle_gamma   90.00
#
_symmetry.space_group_name_H-M   'P 1'
#
loop_
_entity.id
_entity.type
_entity.pdbx_description
1 polymer ?
#
loop_
_entity_poly.entity_id
_entity_poly.type
_entity_poly.pdbx_seq_one_letter_code
_entity_poly.pdbx_strand_id
1 'polypeptide(L)'
;MYPPKEFFGAARNIEEGGSLTIIATVLVDTNSRMDEVIFEEFKGTGNMELHLSRRMAERRVFPAIDIDRSSTRREDLLLGDKTAQRTFLMRRMFGQLIAPQPQGAGYELTQAMEAFLNRFNRTKSNDEFLQSLVS
;
A
#
# COMPACT_ATOMS: atom_id res chain seq x y z
N MET A 1 0.19 19.48 17.29
CA MET A 1 -0.05 18.68 16.06
C MET A 1 -0.88 19.35 14.99
N TYR A 2 -1.68 20.34 15.35
CA TYR A 2 -2.57 20.99 14.36
C TYR A 2 -1.81 21.64 13.19
N PRO A 3 -0.76 22.47 13.38
CA PRO A 3 -0.06 23.07 12.26
C PRO A 3 0.58 22.08 11.28
N PRO A 4 1.27 21.00 11.73
CA PRO A 4 1.79 20.00 10.80
C PRO A 4 0.69 19.28 10.01
N LYS A 5 -0.46 19.03 10.64
CA LYS A 5 -1.61 18.41 9.97
C LYS A 5 -2.19 19.31 8.90
N GLU A 6 -2.32 20.61 9.18
CA GLU A 6 -2.75 21.60 8.18
C GLU A 6 -1.78 21.68 7.00
N PHE A 7 -0.50 21.69 7.29
CA PHE A 7 0.53 21.72 6.28
C PHE A 7 0.41 20.49 5.35
N PHE A 8 0.27 19.30 5.93
CA PHE A 8 0.11 18.06 5.15
C PHE A 8 -1.18 18.07 4.34
N GLY A 9 -2.26 18.62 4.89
CA GLY A 9 -3.54 18.74 4.21
C GLY A 9 -3.57 19.78 3.09
N ALA A 10 -2.51 20.54 2.88
CA ALA A 10 -2.44 21.56 1.83
C ALA A 10 -2.19 20.99 0.43
N ALA A 11 -1.84 19.69 0.32
CA ALA A 11 -1.61 19.04 -0.97
C ALA A 11 -2.87 19.08 -1.85
N ARG A 12 -2.74 19.52 -3.08
CA ARG A 12 -3.88 19.69 -3.99
C ARG A 12 -3.47 19.96 -5.42
N ASN A 13 -4.42 19.78 -6.34
CA ASN A 13 -4.32 20.32 -7.68
C ASN A 13 -4.84 21.77 -7.67
N ILE A 14 -4.18 22.64 -8.40
CA ILE A 14 -4.57 24.05 -8.53
C ILE A 14 -5.35 24.20 -9.83
N GLU A 15 -6.52 24.88 -9.78
CA GLU A 15 -7.40 25.03 -10.94
C GLU A 15 -6.72 25.69 -12.13
N GLU A 16 -5.86 26.68 -11.89
CA GLU A 16 -5.17 27.44 -12.93
C GLU A 16 -3.89 26.75 -13.43
N GLY A 17 -3.63 25.53 -12.99
CA GLY A 17 -2.48 24.75 -13.40
C GLY A 17 -1.53 24.44 -12.25
N GLY A 18 -0.80 23.34 -12.41
CA GLY A 18 0.13 22.87 -11.41
C GLY A 18 -0.54 22.11 -10.28
N SER A 19 0.30 21.57 -9.40
CA SER A 19 -0.14 20.79 -8.25
C SER A 19 0.90 20.88 -7.14
N LEU A 20 0.45 20.64 -5.91
CA LEU A 20 1.33 20.52 -4.76
C LEU A 20 1.25 19.07 -4.24
N THR A 21 2.36 18.36 -4.30
CA THR A 21 2.49 17.02 -3.75
C THR A 21 3.33 17.07 -2.49
N ILE A 22 2.86 16.46 -1.43
CA ILE A 22 3.57 16.38 -0.15
C ILE A 22 3.78 14.91 0.21
N ILE A 23 5.04 14.54 0.45
CA ILE A 23 5.42 13.21 0.90
C ILE A 23 5.93 13.35 2.33
N ALA A 24 5.27 12.66 3.25
CA ALA A 24 5.64 12.66 4.66
C ALA A 24 5.91 11.24 5.13
N THR A 25 6.92 11.07 5.99
CA THR A 25 7.21 9.80 6.64
C THR A 25 6.79 9.87 8.09
N VAL A 26 6.20 8.77 8.58
CA VAL A 26 5.72 8.66 9.95
C VAL A 26 6.21 7.33 10.52
N LEU A 27 6.74 7.38 11.74
CA LEU A 27 7.16 6.16 12.44
C LEU A 27 5.95 5.47 13.07
N VAL A 28 5.93 4.14 12.96
CA VAL A 28 4.87 3.31 13.56
C VAL A 28 5.52 2.12 14.27
N ASP A 29 4.79 1.53 15.21
CA ASP A 29 5.21 0.33 15.95
C ASP A 29 6.60 0.48 16.61
N THR A 30 6.85 1.64 17.18
CA THR A 30 8.12 1.97 17.86
C THR A 30 8.05 1.83 19.37
N ASN A 31 6.90 1.44 19.91
CA ASN A 31 6.57 1.47 21.33
C ASN A 31 6.56 2.89 21.92
N SER A 32 6.61 3.93 21.08
CA SER A 32 6.48 5.32 21.49
C SER A 32 5.02 5.75 21.36
N ARG A 33 4.46 6.22 22.46
CA ARG A 33 3.09 6.74 22.47
C ARG A 33 2.96 8.00 21.62
N MET A 34 4.00 8.83 21.60
CA MET A 34 4.02 10.03 20.78
C MET A 34 3.99 9.69 19.29
N ASP A 35 4.74 8.67 18.85
CA ASP A 35 4.74 8.25 17.46
C ASP A 35 3.37 7.71 17.05
N GLU A 36 2.69 6.99 17.93
CA GLU A 36 1.32 6.53 17.69
C GLU A 36 0.34 7.68 17.53
N VAL A 37 0.46 8.71 18.39
CA VAL A 37 -0.38 9.89 18.31
C VAL A 37 -0.16 10.63 17.00
N ILE A 38 1.10 10.81 16.59
CA ILE A 38 1.45 11.45 15.32
C ILE A 38 0.85 10.69 14.14
N PHE A 39 1.00 9.37 14.13
CA PHE A 39 0.44 8.52 13.09
C PHE A 39 -1.09 8.69 12.98
N GLU A 40 -1.80 8.61 14.09
CA GLU A 40 -3.26 8.74 14.11
C GLU A 40 -3.71 10.13 13.64
N GLU A 41 -2.97 11.18 13.97
CA GLU A 41 -3.30 12.54 13.53
C GLU A 41 -3.17 12.71 12.01
N PHE A 42 -2.20 12.04 11.38
CA PHE A 42 -2.01 12.10 9.93
C PHE A 42 -2.88 11.12 9.16
N LYS A 43 -3.33 10.07 9.82
CA LYS A 43 -4.19 9.05 9.22
C LYS A 43 -5.49 9.66 8.71
N GLY A 44 -5.84 9.36 7.47
CA GLY A 44 -7.03 9.91 6.84
C GLY A 44 -6.86 11.30 6.24
N THR A 45 -5.76 12.00 6.51
CA THR A 45 -5.47 13.30 5.91
C THR A 45 -4.85 13.15 4.52
N GLY A 46 -4.02 12.13 4.34
CA GLY A 46 -3.34 11.88 3.07
C GLY A 46 -4.22 11.17 2.05
N ASN A 47 -3.79 11.23 0.78
CA ASN A 47 -4.46 10.55 -0.33
C ASN A 47 -3.92 9.14 -0.56
N MET A 48 -2.72 8.86 -0.08
CA MET A 48 -2.06 7.57 -0.22
C MET A 48 -1.34 7.22 1.07
N GLU A 49 -1.39 5.95 1.43
CA GLU A 49 -0.63 5.39 2.54
C GLU A 49 0.21 4.21 2.03
N LEU A 50 1.51 4.28 2.26
CA LEU A 50 2.43 3.18 1.98
C LEU A 50 2.95 2.64 3.31
N HIS A 51 2.54 1.44 3.67
CA HIS A 51 2.95 0.77 4.90
C HIS A 51 4.12 -0.16 4.62
N LEU A 52 5.18 -0.04 5.42
CA LEU A 52 6.33 -0.94 5.37
C LEU A 52 6.22 -1.99 6.49
N SER A 53 6.77 -3.16 6.24
CA SER A 53 6.75 -4.27 7.19
C SER A 53 8.16 -4.54 7.72
N ARG A 54 8.35 -4.36 9.03
CA ARG A 54 9.61 -4.68 9.69
C ARG A 54 9.92 -6.18 9.57
N ARG A 55 8.91 -7.02 9.71
CA ARG A 55 9.05 -8.47 9.62
C ARG A 55 9.59 -8.92 8.26
N MET A 56 9.10 -8.33 7.18
CA MET A 56 9.63 -8.60 5.84
C MET A 56 11.09 -8.18 5.73
N ALA A 57 11.42 -7.00 6.24
CA ALA A 57 12.78 -6.48 6.22
C ALA A 57 13.75 -7.37 7.01
N GLU A 58 13.33 -7.86 8.18
CA GLU A 58 14.10 -8.78 8.99
C GLU A 58 14.39 -10.10 8.27
N ARG A 59 13.47 -10.53 7.44
CA ARG A 59 13.61 -11.73 6.60
C ARG A 59 14.21 -11.45 5.24
N ARG A 60 14.69 -10.24 5.01
CA ARG A 60 15.32 -9.81 3.74
C ARG A 60 14.41 -9.94 2.53
N VAL A 61 13.10 -9.75 2.73
CA VAL A 61 12.13 -9.68 1.66
C VAL A 61 11.93 -8.21 1.29
N PHE A 62 12.39 -7.82 0.14
CA PHE A 62 12.34 -6.43 -0.34
C PHE A 62 11.73 -6.36 -1.74
N PRO A 63 10.96 -5.31 -2.05
CA PRO A 63 10.60 -4.21 -1.14
C PRO A 63 9.71 -4.71 0.01
N ALA A 64 9.98 -4.25 1.22
CA ALA A 64 9.28 -4.68 2.44
C ALA A 64 7.95 -3.92 2.58
N ILE A 65 7.10 -3.99 1.57
CA ILE A 65 5.83 -3.28 1.49
C ILE A 65 4.70 -4.20 1.91
N ASP A 66 3.87 -3.73 2.83
CA ASP A 66 2.64 -4.41 3.23
C ASP A 66 1.53 -4.01 2.26
N ILE A 67 1.30 -4.83 1.25
CA ILE A 67 0.30 -4.57 0.20
C ILE A 67 -1.11 -4.51 0.80
N ASP A 68 -1.39 -5.33 1.80
CA ASP A 68 -2.72 -5.41 2.40
C ASP A 68 -3.11 -4.11 3.11
N ARG A 69 -2.15 -3.45 3.74
CA ARG A 69 -2.37 -2.22 4.50
C ARG A 69 -2.15 -0.94 3.69
N SER A 70 -1.47 -1.04 2.56
CA SER A 70 -1.20 0.11 1.69
C SER A 70 -2.38 0.39 0.78
N SER A 71 -2.70 1.65 0.58
CA SER A 71 -3.85 2.04 -0.24
C SER A 71 -3.69 3.43 -0.84
N THR A 72 -4.42 3.68 -1.92
CA THR A 72 -4.49 4.98 -2.58
C THR A 72 -5.96 5.34 -2.76
N ARG A 73 -6.34 6.54 -2.33
CA ARG A 73 -7.70 7.03 -2.49
C ARG A 73 -7.97 7.28 -3.98
N ARG A 74 -9.16 6.86 -4.43
CA ARG A 74 -9.60 7.08 -5.83
C ARG A 74 -8.54 6.62 -6.85
N GLU A 75 -8.03 5.41 -6.67
CA GLU A 75 -7.05 4.84 -7.60
C GLU A 75 -7.61 4.69 -9.02
N ASP A 76 -8.93 4.59 -9.17
CA ASP A 76 -9.61 4.54 -10.46
C ASP A 76 -9.31 5.77 -11.34
N LEU A 77 -9.18 6.95 -10.74
CA LEU A 77 -8.84 8.19 -11.44
C LEU A 77 -7.39 8.20 -11.94
N LEU A 78 -6.51 7.48 -11.26
CA LEU A 78 -5.09 7.42 -11.62
C LEU A 78 -4.78 6.30 -12.61
N LEU A 79 -5.46 5.16 -12.47
CA LEU A 79 -5.15 3.93 -13.22
C LEU A 79 -6.06 3.73 -14.42
N GLY A 80 -7.23 4.37 -14.44
CA GLY A 80 -8.31 4.04 -15.36
C GLY A 80 -9.09 2.81 -14.90
N ASP A 81 -10.32 2.66 -15.38
CA ASP A 81 -11.26 1.65 -14.88
C ASP A 81 -10.73 0.21 -15.03
N LYS A 82 -10.16 -0.11 -16.19
CA LYS A 82 -9.68 -1.46 -16.49
C LYS A 82 -8.53 -1.87 -15.57
N THR A 83 -7.53 -1.01 -15.42
CA THR A 83 -6.38 -1.27 -14.56
C THR A 83 -6.78 -1.29 -13.09
N ALA A 84 -7.67 -0.39 -12.68
CA ALA A 84 -8.19 -0.35 -11.31
C ALA A 84 -8.92 -1.65 -10.96
N GLN A 85 -9.74 -2.21 -11.85
CA GLN A 85 -10.41 -3.49 -11.63
C GLN A 85 -9.42 -4.64 -11.48
N ARG A 86 -8.38 -4.66 -12.30
CA ARG A 86 -7.33 -5.68 -12.21
C ARG A 86 -6.53 -5.56 -10.92
N THR A 87 -6.22 -4.36 -10.51
CA THR A 87 -5.53 -4.10 -9.23
C THR A 87 -6.39 -4.53 -8.05
N PHE A 88 -7.69 -4.25 -8.09
CA PHE A 88 -8.63 -4.71 -7.08
C PHE A 88 -8.64 -6.24 -6.99
N LEU A 89 -8.68 -6.92 -8.13
CA LEU A 89 -8.63 -8.37 -8.19
C LEU A 89 -7.33 -8.91 -7.58
N MET A 90 -6.21 -8.30 -7.92
CA MET A 90 -4.90 -8.65 -7.36
C MET A 90 -4.90 -8.55 -5.83
N ARG A 91 -5.40 -7.44 -5.29
CA ARG A 91 -5.50 -7.25 -3.83
C ARG A 91 -6.39 -8.29 -3.18
N ARG A 92 -7.50 -8.61 -3.82
CA ARG A 92 -8.42 -9.63 -3.34
C ARG A 92 -7.77 -11.01 -3.31
N MET A 93 -7.05 -11.37 -4.35
CA MET A 93 -6.29 -12.62 -4.41
C MET A 93 -5.22 -12.69 -3.32
N PHE A 94 -4.49 -11.60 -3.12
CA PHE A 94 -3.48 -11.51 -2.06
C PHE A 94 -4.12 -11.66 -0.68
N GLY A 95 -5.23 -10.98 -0.43
CA GLY A 95 -5.97 -11.09 0.82
C GLY A 95 -6.47 -12.51 1.09
N GLN A 96 -6.89 -13.23 0.05
CA GLN A 96 -7.32 -14.62 0.17
C GLN A 96 -6.16 -15.56 0.54
N LEU A 97 -4.95 -15.28 0.08
CA LEU A 97 -3.77 -16.08 0.43
C LEU A 97 -3.44 -15.99 1.92
N ILE A 98 -3.57 -14.80 2.50
CA ILE A 98 -3.24 -14.58 3.91
C ILE A 98 -4.39 -14.87 4.87
N ALA A 99 -5.62 -14.99 4.36
CA ALA A 99 -6.79 -15.28 5.16
C ALA A 99 -6.75 -16.72 5.70
N PRO A 100 -7.27 -16.97 6.93
CA PRO A 100 -7.39 -18.32 7.44
C PRO A 100 -8.22 -19.20 6.51
N GLN A 101 -7.76 -20.42 6.26
CA GLN A 101 -8.43 -21.39 5.42
C GLN A 101 -9.19 -22.42 6.29
N PRO A 102 -10.24 -23.06 5.74
CA PRO A 102 -10.97 -24.09 6.50
C PRO A 102 -10.08 -25.27 6.94
N GLN A 103 -8.98 -25.49 6.25
CA GLN A 103 -8.06 -26.60 6.51
C GLN A 103 -6.79 -26.17 7.25
N GLY A 104 -6.74 -24.93 7.77
CA GLY A 104 -5.59 -24.41 8.51
C GLY A 104 -5.40 -22.91 8.35
N ALA A 105 -4.29 -22.40 8.85
CA ALA A 105 -3.92 -20.98 8.68
C ALA A 105 -3.57 -20.71 7.22
N GLY A 106 -3.91 -19.52 6.74
CA GLY A 106 -3.45 -19.03 5.44
C GLY A 106 -1.94 -18.78 5.43
N TYR A 107 -1.43 -18.35 4.29
CA TYR A 107 -0.03 -17.95 4.21
C TYR A 107 0.23 -16.77 5.14
N GLU A 108 1.39 -16.79 5.77
CA GLU A 108 1.88 -15.63 6.50
C GLU A 108 2.16 -14.52 5.49
N LEU A 109 2.04 -13.26 5.94
CA LEU A 109 2.21 -12.08 5.08
C LEU A 109 3.54 -12.10 4.31
N THR A 110 4.64 -12.49 4.97
CA THR A 110 5.96 -12.56 4.32
C THR A 110 5.99 -13.61 3.21
N GLN A 111 5.40 -14.79 3.45
CA GLN A 111 5.31 -15.85 2.44
C GLN A 111 4.46 -15.43 1.25
N ALA A 112 3.34 -14.77 1.50
CA ALA A 112 2.49 -14.25 0.43
C ALA A 112 3.22 -13.20 -0.40
N MET A 113 3.99 -12.34 0.24
CA MET A 113 4.78 -11.32 -0.45
C MET A 113 5.91 -11.93 -1.27
N GLU A 114 6.58 -12.95 -0.78
CA GLU A 114 7.61 -13.67 -1.55
C GLU A 114 7.01 -14.30 -2.81
N ALA A 115 5.88 -14.95 -2.69
CA ALA A 115 5.18 -15.55 -3.83
C ALA A 115 4.78 -14.49 -4.84
N PHE A 116 4.25 -13.37 -4.36
CA PHE A 116 3.88 -12.24 -5.20
C PHE A 116 5.09 -11.68 -5.95
N LEU A 117 6.19 -11.42 -5.26
CA LEU A 117 7.41 -10.87 -5.85
C LEU A 117 8.01 -11.81 -6.88
N ASN A 118 8.03 -13.11 -6.61
CA ASN A 118 8.52 -14.09 -7.57
C ASN A 118 7.73 -14.05 -8.87
N ARG A 119 6.41 -13.97 -8.76
CA ARG A 119 5.55 -13.86 -9.94
C ARG A 119 5.70 -12.52 -10.65
N PHE A 120 5.79 -11.43 -9.88
CA PHE A 120 5.99 -10.08 -10.38
C PHE A 120 7.30 -9.98 -11.17
N ASN A 121 8.38 -10.55 -10.65
CA ASN A 121 9.71 -10.49 -11.27
C ASN A 121 9.82 -11.29 -12.57
N ARG A 122 8.86 -12.16 -12.86
CA ARG A 122 8.81 -12.90 -14.14
C ARG A 122 8.17 -12.09 -15.25
N THR A 123 7.61 -10.95 -14.96
CA THR A 123 6.96 -10.07 -15.92
C THR A 123 7.81 -8.83 -16.17
N LYS A 124 7.56 -8.17 -17.30
CA LYS A 124 8.35 -7.00 -17.73
C LYS A 124 7.68 -5.67 -17.40
N SER A 125 6.39 -5.70 -17.09
CA SER A 125 5.61 -4.49 -16.81
C SER A 125 4.47 -4.78 -15.85
N ASN A 126 3.92 -3.72 -15.25
CA ASN A 126 2.74 -3.84 -14.40
C ASN A 126 1.54 -4.39 -15.16
N ASP A 127 1.34 -3.95 -16.41
CA ASP A 127 0.23 -4.43 -17.24
C ASP A 127 0.34 -5.92 -17.52
N GLU A 128 1.53 -6.39 -17.88
CA GLU A 128 1.79 -7.81 -18.10
C GLU A 128 1.53 -8.62 -16.84
N PHE A 129 1.99 -8.13 -15.68
CA PHE A 129 1.77 -8.79 -14.41
C PHE A 129 0.27 -8.90 -14.09
N LEU A 130 -0.46 -7.79 -14.20
CA LEU A 130 -1.89 -7.78 -13.90
C LEU A 130 -2.67 -8.67 -14.87
N GLN A 131 -2.29 -8.69 -16.13
CA GLN A 131 -2.92 -9.55 -17.14
C GLN A 131 -2.67 -11.04 -16.84
N SER A 132 -1.49 -11.39 -16.33
CA SER A 132 -1.15 -12.76 -15.99
C SER A 132 -2.01 -13.35 -14.88
N LEU A 133 -2.63 -12.50 -14.06
CA LEU A 133 -3.50 -12.93 -12.96
C LEU A 133 -4.89 -13.34 -13.43
N VAL A 134 -5.33 -12.91 -14.60
CA VAL A 134 -6.68 -13.16 -15.12
C VAL A 134 -6.71 -14.16 -16.28
N SER A 135 -5.56 -14.62 -16.71
CA SER A 135 -5.43 -15.59 -17.81
C SER A 135 -5.10 -17.00 -17.32
#